data_d506adc2ff4066d979fcc8bd4669109b
#
_entry.id   d506adc2ff4066d979fcc8bd4669109b
#
_cell.length_a   1.000
_cell.length_b   1.000
_cell.length_c   1.000
_cell.angle_alpha   90.00
_cell.angle_beta   90.00
_cell.angle_gamma   90.00
#
_symmetry.space_group_name_H-M   'P 1'
#
loop_
_entity.id
_entity.type
_entity.pdbx_description
1 polymer ?
#
loop_
_entity_poly.entity_id
_entity_poly.type
_entity_poly.pdbx_seq_one_letter_code
_entity_poly.pdbx_strand_id
1 'polypeptide(L)'
;MKAVGVWFRSSATGRYLYLLRNDTRHPGTWGLPGGKVETGETLLGAMERECIEELGSMPEYQRLVPLEKFTSADSQFEYNTWVCVVADEFVPVLNDEHMGYAWIDRGQWPRPMHPGLWSTVNIEAVQSKIDTVERYLALSS
;
A
#
# COMPACT_ATOMS: atom_id res chain seq x y z
N MET A 1 -12.12 -14.28 3.71
CA MET A 1 -12.07 -12.81 3.78
C MET A 1 -10.96 -12.31 2.86
N LYS A 2 -11.25 -11.27 2.09
CA LYS A 2 -10.28 -10.64 1.21
C LYS A 2 -10.00 -9.22 1.68
N ALA A 3 -8.76 -8.78 1.52
CA ALA A 3 -8.34 -7.43 1.82
C ALA A 3 -7.41 -6.90 0.73
N VAL A 4 -7.27 -5.59 0.67
CA VAL A 4 -6.44 -4.89 -0.31
C VAL A 4 -5.51 -3.92 0.39
N GLY A 5 -4.33 -3.72 -0.18
CA GLY A 5 -3.37 -2.72 0.26
C GLY A 5 -2.74 -2.03 -0.95
N VAL A 6 -2.48 -0.74 -0.81
CA VAL A 6 -1.95 0.07 -1.92
C VAL A 6 -0.66 0.74 -1.48
N TRP A 7 0.41 0.46 -2.21
CA TRP A 7 1.70 1.06 -1.97
C TRP A 7 1.94 2.14 -3.02
N PHE A 8 1.67 3.38 -2.67
CA PHE A 8 1.85 4.52 -3.58
C PHE A 8 3.33 4.82 -3.74
N ARG A 9 3.76 5.02 -4.98
CA ARG A 9 5.11 5.43 -5.33
C ARG A 9 5.06 6.70 -6.16
N SER A 10 5.80 7.71 -5.76
CA SER A 10 5.95 8.96 -6.52
C SER A 10 6.99 8.80 -7.63
N SER A 11 6.62 9.12 -8.86
CA SER A 11 7.59 9.16 -9.96
C SER A 11 8.62 10.28 -9.78
N ALA A 12 8.20 11.41 -9.22
CA ALA A 12 9.08 12.57 -9.02
C ALA A 12 10.22 12.28 -8.03
N THR A 13 9.96 11.53 -6.96
CA THR A 13 10.94 11.31 -5.89
C THR A 13 11.41 9.87 -5.75
N GLY A 14 10.65 8.91 -6.27
CA GLY A 14 10.90 7.49 -6.05
C GLY A 14 10.52 7.00 -4.66
N ARG A 15 9.92 7.86 -3.82
CA ARG A 15 9.55 7.51 -2.45
C ARG A 15 8.18 6.87 -2.40
N TYR A 16 7.96 6.09 -1.34
CA TYR A 16 6.74 5.33 -1.09
C TYR A 16 5.97 5.88 0.10
N LEU A 17 4.65 5.85 0.01
CA LEU A 17 3.76 6.34 1.07
C LEU A 17 3.47 5.28 2.11
N TYR A 18 3.58 5.68 3.38
CA TYR A 18 3.16 4.90 4.55
C TYR A 18 2.23 5.73 5.41
N LEU A 19 1.27 5.07 6.05
CA LEU A 19 0.35 5.70 6.99
C LEU A 19 0.60 5.19 8.40
N LEU A 20 0.61 6.10 9.37
CA LEU A 20 0.77 5.77 10.79
C LEU A 20 -0.58 5.41 11.39
N ARG A 21 -0.72 4.18 11.83
CA ARG A 21 -2.00 3.63 12.31
C ARG A 21 -2.38 4.16 13.68
N ASN A 22 -3.68 4.42 13.83
CA ASN A 22 -4.31 4.85 15.08
C ASN A 22 -5.49 3.93 15.45
N ASP A 23 -5.43 2.67 15.03
CA ASP A 23 -6.45 1.69 15.35
C ASP A 23 -6.13 0.95 16.66
N THR A 24 -7.07 0.09 17.10
CA THR A 24 -6.92 -0.63 18.36
C THR A 24 -6.04 -1.88 18.27
N ARG A 25 -5.83 -2.41 17.07
CA ARG A 25 -5.08 -3.66 16.88
C ARG A 25 -3.56 -3.46 16.85
N HIS A 26 -3.12 -2.48 16.07
CA HIS A 26 -1.69 -2.20 15.88
C HIS A 26 -1.43 -0.69 15.90
N PRO A 27 -1.78 0.00 17.01
CA PRO A 27 -1.59 1.45 17.07
C PRO A 27 -0.12 1.81 17.05
N GLY A 28 0.20 2.94 16.40
CA GLY A 28 1.56 3.42 16.32
C GLY A 28 2.46 2.65 15.35
N THR A 29 1.90 1.78 14.51
CA THR A 29 2.67 1.10 13.47
C THR A 29 2.38 1.72 12.10
N TRP A 30 3.37 1.60 11.21
CA TRP A 30 3.27 2.09 9.84
C TRP A 30 2.71 1.00 8.92
N GLY A 31 1.70 1.36 8.15
CA GLY A 31 1.05 0.45 7.21
C GLY A 31 0.73 1.13 5.89
N LEU A 32 -0.02 0.42 5.06
CA LEU A 32 -0.48 0.92 3.76
C LEU A 32 -1.94 1.32 3.81
N PRO A 33 -2.38 2.26 2.94
CA PRO A 33 -3.81 2.44 2.69
C PRO A 33 -4.45 1.13 2.25
N GLY A 34 -5.65 0.85 2.72
CA GLY A 34 -6.37 -0.36 2.34
C GLY A 34 -7.30 -0.87 3.43
N GLY A 35 -7.88 -2.03 3.20
CA GLY A 35 -8.81 -2.65 4.13
C GLY A 35 -9.56 -3.82 3.52
N LYS A 36 -10.63 -4.22 4.19
CA LYS A 36 -11.42 -5.38 3.78
C LYS A 36 -12.25 -5.11 2.53
N VAL A 37 -12.31 -6.12 1.67
CA VAL A 37 -13.24 -6.13 0.53
C VAL A 37 -14.63 -6.49 1.05
N GLU A 38 -15.62 -5.65 0.77
CA GLU A 38 -17.00 -5.89 1.17
C GLU A 38 -17.71 -6.81 0.17
N THR A 39 -18.78 -7.44 0.63
CA THR A 39 -19.59 -8.32 -0.21
C THR A 39 -20.08 -7.58 -1.45
N GLY A 40 -19.84 -8.16 -2.62
CA GLY A 40 -20.23 -7.57 -3.90
C GLY A 40 -19.24 -6.59 -4.50
N GLU A 41 -18.18 -6.22 -3.78
CA GLU A 41 -17.12 -5.36 -4.33
C GLU A 41 -16.11 -6.16 -5.14
N THR A 42 -15.57 -5.53 -6.19
CA THR A 42 -14.33 -5.98 -6.83
C THR A 42 -13.13 -5.55 -5.99
N LEU A 43 -11.97 -6.17 -6.22
CA LEU A 43 -10.74 -5.75 -5.54
C LEU A 43 -10.40 -4.28 -5.83
N LEU A 44 -10.52 -3.84 -7.08
CA LEU A 44 -10.25 -2.44 -7.46
C LEU A 44 -11.28 -1.49 -6.86
N GLY A 45 -12.54 -1.90 -6.77
CA GLY A 45 -13.59 -1.11 -6.13
C GLY A 45 -13.33 -0.90 -4.65
N ALA A 46 -12.90 -1.96 -3.95
CA ALA A 46 -12.52 -1.88 -2.55
C ALA A 46 -11.29 -0.99 -2.34
N MET A 47 -10.30 -1.10 -3.22
CA MET A 47 -9.11 -0.26 -3.20
C MET A 47 -9.48 1.23 -3.32
N GLU A 48 -10.31 1.57 -4.30
CA GLU A 48 -10.74 2.95 -4.51
C GLU A 48 -11.52 3.48 -3.31
N ARG A 49 -12.47 2.70 -2.80
CA ARG A 49 -13.26 3.09 -1.63
C ARG A 49 -12.37 3.34 -0.41
N GLU A 50 -11.46 2.41 -0.11
CA GLU A 50 -10.55 2.55 1.04
C GLU A 50 -9.63 3.76 0.89
N CYS A 51 -9.13 4.03 -0.32
CA CYS A 51 -8.31 5.22 -0.55
C CYS A 51 -9.09 6.51 -0.36
N ILE A 52 -10.34 6.56 -0.83
CA ILE A 52 -11.21 7.72 -0.61
C ILE A 52 -11.43 7.94 0.90
N GLU A 53 -11.71 6.89 1.64
CA GLU A 53 -11.93 6.97 3.09
C GLU A 53 -10.67 7.40 3.86
N GLU A 54 -9.52 6.84 3.51
CA GLU A 54 -8.29 7.00 4.28
C GLU A 54 -7.42 8.16 3.82
N LEU A 55 -7.52 8.59 2.56
CA LEU A 55 -6.70 9.66 1.97
C LEU A 55 -7.48 10.90 1.59
N GLY A 56 -8.82 10.84 1.68
CA GLY A 56 -9.72 11.92 1.28
C GLY A 56 -10.13 11.89 -0.18
N SER A 57 -9.38 11.20 -1.02
CA SER A 57 -9.69 10.99 -2.45
C SER A 57 -8.89 9.82 -2.97
N MET A 58 -9.30 9.29 -4.13
CA MET A 58 -8.44 8.38 -4.89
C MET A 58 -7.52 9.23 -5.75
N PRO A 59 -6.20 9.24 -5.50
CA PRO A 59 -5.27 10.02 -6.30
C PRO A 59 -5.26 9.56 -7.76
N GLU A 60 -5.06 10.49 -8.69
CA GLU A 60 -4.79 10.13 -10.07
C GLU A 60 -3.50 9.34 -10.14
N TYR A 61 -3.49 8.24 -10.88
CA TYR A 61 -2.31 7.42 -10.99
C TYR A 61 -1.97 7.14 -12.45
N GLN A 62 -0.67 6.94 -12.68
CA GLN A 62 -0.12 6.64 -14.00
C GLN A 62 -0.16 5.16 -14.30
N ARG A 63 0.05 4.33 -13.28
CA ARG A 63 0.10 2.87 -13.38
C ARG A 63 -0.37 2.24 -12.08
N LEU A 64 -0.97 1.06 -12.21
CA LEU A 64 -1.34 0.21 -11.08
C LEU A 64 -0.79 -1.18 -11.37
N VAL A 65 0.18 -1.62 -10.56
CA VAL A 65 0.91 -2.86 -10.79
C VAL A 65 0.64 -3.84 -9.66
N PRO A 66 0.07 -5.04 -9.95
CA PRO A 66 -0.06 -6.07 -8.92
C PRO A 66 1.31 -6.47 -8.39
N LEU A 67 1.47 -6.47 -7.07
CA LEU A 67 2.74 -6.82 -6.44
C LEU A 67 2.69 -8.19 -5.81
N GLU A 68 1.70 -8.47 -4.98
CA GLU A 68 1.62 -9.70 -4.21
C GLU A 68 0.18 -10.08 -3.91
N LYS A 69 -0.07 -11.39 -3.93
CA LYS A 69 -1.30 -11.99 -3.42
C LYS A 69 -0.90 -13.00 -2.36
N PHE A 70 -1.18 -12.69 -1.12
CA PHE A 70 -0.97 -13.59 0.01
C PHE A 70 -2.26 -14.34 0.31
N THR A 71 -2.18 -15.66 0.45
CA THR A 71 -3.30 -16.48 0.90
C THR A 71 -2.85 -17.24 2.15
N SER A 72 -3.63 -17.18 3.22
CA SER A 72 -3.34 -17.90 4.44
C SER A 72 -3.38 -19.42 4.23
N ALA A 73 -2.71 -20.18 5.13
CA ALA A 73 -2.61 -21.63 5.01
C ALA A 73 -3.99 -22.32 5.00
N ASP A 74 -4.97 -21.76 5.71
CA ASP A 74 -6.34 -22.27 5.76
C ASP A 74 -7.25 -21.75 4.63
N SER A 75 -6.70 -20.92 3.74
CA SER A 75 -7.41 -20.26 2.62
C SER A 75 -8.56 -19.35 3.05
N GLN A 76 -8.62 -18.97 4.32
CA GLN A 76 -9.70 -18.11 4.85
C GLN A 76 -9.39 -16.61 4.69
N PHE A 77 -8.15 -16.26 4.44
CA PHE A 77 -7.73 -14.88 4.29
C PHE A 77 -6.85 -14.71 3.04
N GLU A 78 -7.19 -13.69 2.24
CA GLU A 78 -6.43 -13.31 1.05
C GLU A 78 -6.12 -11.81 1.14
N TYR A 79 -4.85 -11.44 0.95
CA TYR A 79 -4.42 -10.05 0.94
C TYR A 79 -3.76 -9.72 -0.39
N ASN A 80 -4.27 -8.71 -1.07
CA ASN A 80 -3.81 -8.28 -2.38
C ASN A 80 -3.15 -6.91 -2.27
N THR A 81 -1.90 -6.81 -2.71
CA THR A 81 -1.12 -5.57 -2.66
C THR A 81 -0.77 -5.11 -4.07
N TRP A 82 -0.94 -3.82 -4.34
CA TRP A 82 -0.51 -3.16 -5.58
C TRP A 82 0.49 -2.08 -5.30
N VAL A 83 1.39 -1.84 -6.26
CA VAL A 83 2.14 -0.59 -6.37
C VAL A 83 1.32 0.35 -7.24
N CYS A 84 0.99 1.51 -6.72
CA CYS A 84 0.21 2.54 -7.42
C CYS A 84 1.13 3.73 -7.68
N VAL A 85 1.47 3.95 -8.96
CA VAL A 85 2.43 4.98 -9.35
C VAL A 85 1.69 6.28 -9.62
N VAL A 86 2.06 7.32 -8.86
CA VAL A 86 1.55 8.67 -9.01
C VAL A 86 2.66 9.61 -9.48
N ALA A 87 2.30 10.73 -10.14
CA ALA A 87 3.31 11.67 -10.65
C ALA A 87 4.13 12.30 -9.53
N ASP A 88 3.44 12.80 -8.51
CA ASP A 88 4.06 13.54 -7.41
C ASP A 88 3.58 13.01 -6.06
N GLU A 89 4.36 13.27 -5.01
CA GLU A 89 3.89 13.05 -3.63
C GLU A 89 2.69 13.95 -3.37
N PHE A 90 1.73 13.43 -2.65
CA PHE A 90 0.54 14.18 -2.28
C PHE A 90 0.39 14.22 -0.76
N VAL A 91 -0.39 15.16 -0.26
CA VAL A 91 -0.72 15.29 1.16
C VAL A 91 -2.10 14.65 1.37
N PRO A 92 -2.18 13.50 2.04
CA PRO A 92 -3.47 12.85 2.29
C PRO A 92 -4.29 13.63 3.32
N VAL A 93 -5.61 13.56 3.18
CA VAL A 93 -6.55 14.03 4.20
C VAL A 93 -6.96 12.81 5.01
N LEU A 94 -6.32 12.64 6.17
CA LEU A 94 -6.48 11.44 7.00
C LEU A 94 -7.80 11.45 7.77
N ASN A 95 -8.34 10.23 7.99
CA ASN A 95 -9.46 10.01 8.89
C ASN A 95 -8.95 9.52 10.26
N ASP A 96 -9.86 9.07 11.14
CA ASP A 96 -9.52 8.66 12.50
C ASP A 96 -8.69 7.38 12.58
N GLU A 97 -8.61 6.60 11.51
CA GLU A 97 -7.85 5.35 11.47
C GLU A 97 -6.34 5.57 11.38
N HIS A 98 -5.92 6.76 10.98
CA HIS A 98 -4.51 7.10 10.82
C HIS A 98 -4.22 8.47 11.44
N MET A 99 -3.06 8.58 12.09
CA MET A 99 -2.65 9.82 12.77
C MET A 99 -1.43 10.49 12.13
N GLY A 100 -0.94 9.96 11.02
CA GLY A 100 0.19 10.55 10.31
C GLY A 100 0.50 9.82 9.02
N TYR A 101 1.38 10.41 8.21
CA TYR A 101 1.85 9.82 6.97
C TYR A 101 3.31 10.19 6.72
N ALA A 102 3.98 9.41 5.88
CA ALA A 102 5.34 9.73 5.44
C ALA A 102 5.61 9.15 4.06
N TRP A 103 6.35 9.88 3.25
CA TRP A 103 6.93 9.41 2.00
C TRP A 103 8.39 9.05 2.27
N ILE A 104 8.76 7.81 2.08
CA ILE A 104 10.05 7.28 2.52
C ILE A 104 10.71 6.52 1.37
N ASP A 105 12.04 6.69 1.22
CA ASP A 105 12.82 5.97 0.22
C ASP A 105 12.77 4.46 0.48
N ARG A 106 12.79 3.70 -0.59
CA ARG A 106 12.87 2.25 -0.50
C ARG A 106 14.11 1.84 0.29
N GLY A 107 13.92 0.89 1.23
CA GLY A 107 14.99 0.43 2.11
C GLY A 107 15.19 1.27 3.37
N GLN A 108 14.55 2.42 3.45
CA GLN A 108 14.54 3.27 4.64
C GLN A 108 13.23 3.03 5.42
N TRP A 109 12.97 1.77 5.75
CA TRP A 109 11.67 1.36 6.32
C TRP A 109 11.27 2.21 7.52
N PRO A 110 10.02 2.71 7.57
CA PRO A 110 9.51 3.36 8.77
C PRO A 110 9.37 2.33 9.88
N ARG A 111 9.59 2.72 11.13
CA ARG A 111 9.53 1.80 12.27
C ARG A 111 8.67 2.36 13.39
N PRO A 112 7.91 1.51 14.08
CA PRO A 112 7.67 0.09 13.78
C PRO A 112 6.69 -0.09 12.61
N MET A 113 6.92 -1.09 11.80
CA MET A 113 5.99 -1.44 10.72
C MET A 113 4.91 -2.40 11.22
N HIS A 114 3.73 -2.30 10.63
CA HIS A 114 2.67 -3.30 10.85
C HIS A 114 3.23 -4.69 10.52
N PRO A 115 3.01 -5.70 11.39
CA PRO A 115 3.62 -7.03 11.20
C PRO A 115 3.34 -7.67 9.83
N GLY A 116 2.13 -7.51 9.31
CA GLY A 116 1.78 -8.04 7.99
C GLY A 116 2.56 -7.37 6.86
N LEU A 117 2.74 -6.06 6.93
CA LEU A 117 3.55 -5.33 5.95
C LEU A 117 5.02 -5.72 6.04
N TRP A 118 5.56 -5.79 7.25
CA TRP A 118 6.95 -6.22 7.47
C TRP A 118 7.21 -7.60 6.89
N SER A 119 6.32 -8.55 7.14
CA SER A 119 6.42 -9.90 6.60
C SER A 119 6.40 -9.90 5.07
N THR A 120 5.53 -9.09 4.46
CA THR A 120 5.41 -9.02 3.00
C THR A 120 6.67 -8.43 2.36
N VAL A 121 7.16 -7.29 2.83
CA VAL A 121 8.31 -6.61 2.19
C VAL A 121 9.62 -7.35 2.39
N ASN A 122 9.71 -8.25 3.37
CA ASN A 122 10.91 -9.07 3.60
C ASN A 122 10.94 -10.37 2.80
N ILE A 123 9.89 -10.69 2.04
CA ILE A 123 9.91 -11.85 1.15
C ILE A 123 10.80 -11.52 -0.05
N GLU A 124 11.80 -12.38 -0.31
CA GLU A 124 12.74 -12.18 -1.41
C GLU A 124 12.04 -12.05 -2.76
N ALA A 125 11.01 -12.85 -3.01
CA ALA A 125 10.24 -12.78 -4.24
C ALA A 125 9.53 -11.42 -4.40
N VAL A 126 9.04 -10.84 -3.31
CA VAL A 126 8.41 -9.51 -3.32
C VAL A 126 9.46 -8.44 -3.60
N GLN A 127 10.63 -8.51 -2.98
CA GLN A 127 11.75 -7.61 -3.24
C GLN A 127 12.16 -7.65 -4.72
N SER A 128 12.23 -8.84 -5.32
CA SER A 128 12.54 -9.01 -6.73
C SER A 128 11.46 -8.38 -7.64
N LYS A 129 10.20 -8.50 -7.26
CA LYS A 129 9.10 -7.85 -8.00
C LYS A 129 9.22 -6.32 -7.94
N ILE A 130 9.54 -5.78 -6.78
CA ILE A 130 9.74 -4.33 -6.62
C ILE A 130 10.92 -3.87 -7.49
N ASP A 131 12.03 -4.60 -7.49
CA ASP A 131 13.19 -4.32 -8.36
C ASP A 131 12.78 -4.26 -9.83
N THR A 132 11.97 -5.20 -10.26
CA THR A 132 11.48 -5.28 -11.64
C THR A 132 10.58 -4.07 -11.97
N VAL A 133 9.66 -3.73 -11.08
CA VAL A 133 8.79 -2.56 -11.26
C VAL A 133 9.61 -1.28 -11.37
N GLU A 134 10.59 -1.09 -10.49
CA GLU A 134 11.43 0.12 -10.50
C GLU A 134 12.27 0.22 -11.76
N ARG A 135 12.82 -0.90 -12.25
CA ARG A 135 13.55 -0.91 -13.53
C ARG A 135 12.64 -0.55 -14.70
N TYR A 136 11.42 -1.09 -14.71
CA TYR A 136 10.42 -0.78 -15.74
C TYR A 136 10.08 0.71 -15.73
N LEU A 137 9.86 1.28 -14.55
CA LEU A 137 9.54 2.70 -14.41
C LEU A 137 10.70 3.60 -14.86
N ALA A 138 11.94 3.22 -14.57
CA ALA A 138 13.12 3.95 -15.03
C ALA A 138 13.25 3.97 -16.55
N LEU A 139 12.87 2.87 -17.22
CA LEU A 139 12.88 2.78 -18.68
C LEU A 139 11.76 3.59 -19.34
N SER A 140 10.68 3.86 -18.61
CA SER A 140 9.49 4.54 -19.10
C SER A 140 9.53 6.06 -18.92
N SER A 141 10.51 6.57 -18.17
CA SER A 141 10.62 8.00 -17.87
C SER A 141 11.49 8.75 -18.87
#